data_d780e33647801ac329fca27632363a3f
#
_entry.id   d780e33647801ac329fca27632363a3f
#
_cell.length_a   1.000
_cell.length_b   1.000
_cell.length_c   1.000
_cell.angle_alpha   90.00
_cell.angle_beta   90.00
_cell.angle_gamma   90.00
#
_symmetry.space_group_name_H-M   'P 1'
#
loop_
_entity.id
_entity.type
_entity.pdbx_description
1 polymer ?
#
loop_
_entity_poly.entity_id
_entity_poly.type
_entity_poly.pdbx_seq_one_letter_code
_entity_poly.pdbx_strand_id
1 'polypeptide(L)'
;METLLGRQLEESEREVRSVADVLPHEEHYAPDDPFTSLIGYDRSLRDAVEKGRAAVLYPHGLHVLLTGPSGVGKTFFAELMHRFACEQASGAIPPLVYFNCAEYAHNPELLSSHLFGHRQGAFTGANEHKTGLVEQADGGYLLLDEVHRLSYEGQEKLFSILDKGEYRPLGVSSQPRSISVRLICATTEPVGSALLRTFQRRIQVCIDLPGIRQRSVEEQIELIVGFLQRESRKIERTVSIDKPLLLWLLNKPLEGNIGQL
;
A
#
# COMPACT_ATOMS: atom_id res chain seq x y z
N MET A 1 -42.47 -0.84 5.60
CA MET A 1 -41.12 -0.49 5.12
C MET A 1 -40.15 -1.46 5.78
N GLU A 2 -40.20 -2.72 5.38
CA GLU A 2 -39.22 -3.72 5.72
C GLU A 2 -37.99 -3.38 4.90
N THR A 3 -37.01 -2.89 5.59
CA THR A 3 -35.84 -2.21 5.04
C THR A 3 -34.93 -3.17 4.31
N LEU A 4 -34.26 -2.68 3.29
CA LEU A 4 -33.09 -3.30 2.63
C LEU A 4 -32.15 -4.02 3.62
N LEU A 5 -32.06 -3.52 4.85
CA LEU A 5 -31.33 -4.13 5.97
C LEU A 5 -31.86 -5.53 6.36
N GLY A 6 -33.18 -5.72 6.35
CA GLY A 6 -33.77 -7.03 6.68
C GLY A 6 -33.42 -8.11 5.64
N ARG A 7 -33.43 -7.75 4.35
CA ARG A 7 -33.05 -8.68 3.28
C ARG A 7 -31.56 -9.00 3.30
N GLN A 8 -30.70 -8.03 3.56
CA GLN A 8 -29.25 -8.26 3.70
C GLN A 8 -28.90 -9.13 4.91
N LEU A 9 -29.65 -8.99 6.02
CA LEU A 9 -29.50 -9.86 7.18
C LEU A 9 -29.92 -11.31 6.86
N GLU A 10 -31.05 -11.50 6.16
CA GLU A 10 -31.50 -12.83 5.75
C GLU A 10 -30.56 -13.48 4.72
N GLU A 11 -30.01 -12.72 3.80
CA GLU A 11 -28.98 -13.20 2.85
C GLU A 11 -27.69 -13.59 3.60
N SER A 12 -27.20 -12.75 4.51
CA SER A 12 -26.03 -13.06 5.35
C SER A 12 -26.30 -14.28 6.26
N GLU A 13 -27.52 -14.45 6.77
CA GLU A 13 -27.88 -15.61 7.58
C GLU A 13 -27.95 -16.92 6.80
N ARG A 14 -28.28 -16.88 5.51
CA ARG A 14 -28.28 -18.05 4.63
C ARG A 14 -26.89 -18.49 4.21
N GLU A 15 -25.95 -17.53 4.08
CA GLU A 15 -24.59 -17.81 3.66
C GLU A 15 -23.72 -18.33 4.81
N VAL A 16 -23.95 -17.91 6.06
CA VAL A 16 -23.19 -18.35 7.23
C VAL A 16 -23.77 -19.64 7.82
N ARG A 17 -23.53 -20.79 7.19
CA ARG A 17 -23.95 -22.09 7.75
C ARG A 17 -23.09 -22.55 8.92
N SER A 18 -21.80 -22.26 8.90
CA SER A 18 -20.88 -22.48 10.04
C SER A 18 -19.65 -21.56 9.90
N VAL A 19 -19.17 -20.97 11.00
CA VAL A 19 -17.90 -20.23 11.02
C VAL A 19 -16.72 -21.17 10.76
N ALA A 20 -16.88 -22.47 11.12
CA ALA A 20 -15.86 -23.48 10.89
C ALA A 20 -15.67 -23.80 9.38
N ASP A 21 -16.70 -23.61 8.55
CA ASP A 21 -16.63 -23.86 7.11
C ASP A 21 -15.91 -22.74 6.33
N VAL A 22 -15.68 -21.59 6.99
CA VAL A 22 -15.05 -20.39 6.40
C VAL A 22 -13.59 -20.24 6.82
N LEU A 23 -13.13 -21.11 7.75
CA LEU A 23 -11.72 -21.09 8.15
C LEU A 23 -10.85 -21.48 6.95
N PRO A 24 -9.79 -20.71 6.65
CA PRO A 24 -8.86 -21.07 5.58
C PRO A 24 -8.27 -22.45 5.89
N HIS A 25 -8.47 -23.41 4.98
CA HIS A 25 -7.79 -24.69 5.05
C HIS A 25 -6.29 -24.43 4.91
N GLU A 26 -5.47 -24.95 5.83
CA GLU A 26 -4.02 -24.75 5.89
C GLU A 26 -3.25 -25.29 4.66
N GLU A 27 -3.92 -25.89 3.68
CA GLU A 27 -3.30 -26.72 2.64
C GLU A 27 -3.00 -26.02 1.29
N HIS A 28 -3.15 -24.70 1.14
CA HIS A 28 -2.96 -24.03 -0.16
C HIS A 28 -1.96 -22.89 -0.18
N TYR A 29 -0.99 -22.88 0.73
CA TYR A 29 0.13 -21.94 0.64
C TYR A 29 1.28 -22.58 -0.14
N ALA A 30 1.50 -22.14 -1.37
CA ALA A 30 2.83 -22.30 -1.98
C ALA A 30 3.83 -21.61 -1.04
N PRO A 31 4.86 -22.31 -0.54
CA PRO A 31 5.69 -21.79 0.57
C PRO A 31 6.44 -20.50 0.26
N ASP A 32 6.49 -20.06 -1.00
CA ASP A 32 7.40 -19.04 -1.49
C ASP A 32 6.75 -17.76 -2.06
N ASP A 33 5.41 -17.61 -2.01
CA ASP A 33 4.75 -16.40 -2.53
C ASP A 33 4.10 -15.56 -1.42
N PRO A 34 4.68 -14.39 -1.06
CA PRO A 34 4.17 -13.55 0.01
C PRO A 34 2.72 -13.08 -0.17
N PHE A 35 2.25 -12.96 -1.42
CA PHE A 35 0.89 -12.54 -1.71
C PHE A 35 -0.16 -13.57 -1.27
N THR A 36 0.18 -14.83 -1.11
CA THR A 36 -0.73 -15.87 -0.60
C THR A 36 -1.18 -15.61 0.84
N SER A 37 -0.46 -14.77 1.58
CA SER A 37 -0.85 -14.32 2.91
C SER A 37 -2.03 -13.31 2.91
N LEU A 38 -2.42 -12.79 1.74
CA LEU A 38 -3.55 -11.89 1.61
C LEU A 38 -4.85 -12.68 1.53
N ILE A 39 -5.80 -12.40 2.41
CA ILE A 39 -7.15 -12.90 2.28
C ILE A 39 -7.76 -12.32 1.00
N GLY A 40 -8.25 -13.21 0.13
CA GLY A 40 -8.79 -12.84 -1.17
C GLY A 40 -7.74 -12.65 -2.29
N TYR A 41 -6.51 -13.11 -2.11
CA TYR A 41 -5.43 -13.00 -3.10
C TYR A 41 -5.78 -13.64 -4.46
N ASP A 42 -6.60 -14.68 -4.45
CA ASP A 42 -7.10 -15.42 -5.62
C ASP A 42 -8.56 -15.07 -5.99
N ARG A 43 -9.18 -14.16 -5.24
CA ARG A 43 -10.57 -13.71 -5.38
C ARG A 43 -10.64 -12.19 -5.62
N SER A 44 -11.05 -11.41 -4.63
CA SER A 44 -11.24 -9.96 -4.78
C SER A 44 -9.94 -9.19 -5.06
N LEU A 45 -8.79 -9.70 -4.65
CA LEU A 45 -7.48 -9.09 -4.87
C LEU A 45 -6.69 -9.71 -6.03
N ARG A 46 -7.26 -10.67 -6.77
CA ARG A 46 -6.54 -11.40 -7.82
C ARG A 46 -5.90 -10.48 -8.85
N ASP A 47 -6.67 -9.55 -9.42
CA ASP A 47 -6.14 -8.59 -10.41
C ASP A 47 -5.03 -7.71 -9.81
N ALA A 48 -5.20 -7.26 -8.56
CA ALA A 48 -4.19 -6.49 -7.85
C ALA A 48 -2.88 -7.28 -7.66
N VAL A 49 -2.99 -8.54 -7.25
CA VAL A 49 -1.85 -9.44 -7.04
C VAL A 49 -1.14 -9.74 -8.34
N GLU A 50 -1.87 -10.04 -9.42
CA GLU A 50 -1.29 -10.30 -10.74
C GLU A 50 -0.53 -9.08 -11.27
N LYS A 51 -1.09 -7.87 -11.12
CA LYS A 51 -0.42 -6.62 -11.47
C LYS A 51 0.82 -6.36 -10.60
N GLY A 52 0.72 -6.62 -9.29
CA GLY A 52 1.84 -6.46 -8.35
C GLY A 52 3.01 -7.37 -8.70
N ARG A 53 2.76 -8.66 -8.98
CA ARG A 53 3.77 -9.61 -9.44
C ARG A 53 4.38 -9.18 -10.78
N ALA A 54 3.57 -8.82 -11.74
CA ALA A 54 4.03 -8.36 -13.05
C ALA A 54 4.92 -7.12 -12.95
N ALA A 55 4.57 -6.17 -12.08
CA ALA A 55 5.36 -4.96 -11.86
C ALA A 55 6.74 -5.26 -11.26
N VAL A 56 6.84 -6.26 -10.38
CA VAL A 56 8.11 -6.70 -9.79
C VAL A 56 8.96 -7.47 -10.80
N LEU A 57 8.35 -8.40 -11.56
CA LEU A 57 9.04 -9.29 -12.49
C LEU A 57 9.48 -8.59 -13.78
N TYR A 58 8.90 -7.43 -14.09
CA TYR A 58 9.30 -6.68 -15.28
C TYR A 58 10.79 -6.30 -15.21
N PRO A 59 11.58 -6.40 -16.31
CA PRO A 59 12.97 -6.00 -16.33
C PRO A 59 13.16 -4.58 -15.79
N HIS A 60 14.00 -4.42 -14.78
CA HIS A 60 14.19 -3.18 -13.99
C HIS A 60 13.00 -2.76 -13.14
N GLY A 61 11.91 -3.54 -13.10
CA GLY A 61 10.68 -3.24 -12.37
C GLY A 61 9.89 -2.05 -12.93
N LEU A 62 8.63 -1.93 -12.52
CA LEU A 62 7.78 -0.82 -12.92
C LEU A 62 7.43 0.07 -11.72
N HIS A 63 7.18 1.34 -11.98
CA HIS A 63 6.60 2.24 -10.99
C HIS A 63 5.12 1.94 -10.82
N VAL A 64 4.64 1.94 -9.57
CA VAL A 64 3.27 1.51 -9.20
C VAL A 64 2.55 2.62 -8.44
N LEU A 65 1.27 2.80 -8.75
CA LEU A 65 0.34 3.60 -7.99
C LEU A 65 -0.71 2.68 -7.36
N LEU A 66 -0.74 2.64 -6.03
CA LEU A 66 -1.76 1.95 -5.25
C LEU A 66 -2.89 2.94 -4.91
N THR A 67 -4.10 2.59 -5.29
CA THR A 67 -5.31 3.36 -5.00
C THR A 67 -6.26 2.56 -4.11
N GLY A 68 -7.19 3.24 -3.48
CA GLY A 68 -8.20 2.62 -2.63
C GLY A 68 -8.42 3.38 -1.34
N PRO A 69 -9.56 3.15 -0.65
CA PRO A 69 -9.92 3.85 0.55
C PRO A 69 -8.87 3.74 1.66
N SER A 70 -8.95 4.61 2.68
CA SER A 70 -8.10 4.50 3.86
C SER A 70 -8.31 3.15 4.55
N GLY A 71 -7.23 2.57 5.10
CA GLY A 71 -7.28 1.33 5.87
C GLY A 71 -7.51 0.03 5.07
N VAL A 72 -7.44 0.05 3.72
CA VAL A 72 -7.59 -1.18 2.90
C VAL A 72 -6.33 -2.04 2.83
N GLY A 73 -5.18 -1.53 3.36
CA GLY A 73 -3.92 -2.26 3.38
C GLY A 73 -2.95 -1.93 2.25
N LYS A 74 -2.99 -0.71 1.67
CA LYS A 74 -2.06 -0.27 0.61
C LYS A 74 -0.60 -0.43 1.00
N THR A 75 -0.22 0.03 2.18
CA THR A 75 1.14 -0.08 2.72
C THR A 75 1.55 -1.55 2.86
N PHE A 76 0.66 -2.39 3.40
CA PHE A 76 0.91 -3.83 3.53
C PHE A 76 1.06 -4.51 2.16
N PHE A 77 0.25 -4.12 1.17
CA PHE A 77 0.40 -4.63 -0.20
C PHE A 77 1.76 -4.24 -0.82
N ALA A 78 2.21 -3.01 -0.58
CA ALA A 78 3.54 -2.56 -1.02
C ALA A 78 4.69 -3.35 -0.34
N GLU A 79 4.56 -3.66 0.95
CA GLU A 79 5.50 -4.51 1.68
C GLU A 79 5.55 -5.93 1.09
N LEU A 80 4.39 -6.49 0.69
CA LEU A 80 4.34 -7.80 0.04
C LEU A 80 4.98 -7.77 -1.36
N MET A 81 4.79 -6.69 -2.13
CA MET A 81 5.51 -6.49 -3.39
C MET A 81 7.02 -6.50 -3.18
N HIS A 82 7.51 -5.80 -2.14
CA HIS A 82 8.93 -5.78 -1.81
C HIS A 82 9.43 -7.16 -1.35
N ARG A 83 8.69 -7.86 -0.49
CA ARG A 83 9.04 -9.22 -0.06
C ARG A 83 9.12 -10.17 -1.26
N PHE A 84 8.15 -10.10 -2.16
CA PHE A 84 8.18 -10.87 -3.40
C PHE A 84 9.41 -10.53 -4.25
N ALA A 85 9.79 -9.24 -4.34
CA ALA A 85 11.03 -8.84 -5.02
C ALA A 85 12.29 -9.40 -4.35
N CYS A 86 12.33 -9.47 -3.01
CA CYS A 86 13.43 -10.08 -2.28
C CYS A 86 13.59 -11.58 -2.59
N GLU A 87 12.48 -12.31 -2.72
CA GLU A 87 12.48 -13.74 -3.07
C GLU A 87 12.94 -14.00 -4.52
N GLN A 88 12.66 -13.06 -5.42
CA GLN A 88 13.11 -13.13 -6.81
C GLN A 88 14.56 -12.65 -7.00
N ALA A 89 15.14 -12.00 -6.00
CA ALA A 89 16.49 -11.44 -6.11
C ALA A 89 17.56 -12.53 -6.06
N SER A 90 18.39 -12.62 -7.10
CA SER A 90 19.55 -13.53 -7.14
C SER A 90 20.81 -12.95 -6.48
N GLY A 91 20.71 -11.79 -5.81
CA GLY A 91 21.84 -11.06 -5.25
C GLY A 91 21.52 -10.34 -3.95
N ALA A 92 21.98 -9.10 -3.81
CA ALA A 92 21.70 -8.30 -2.62
C ALA A 92 20.20 -8.02 -2.49
N ILE A 93 19.69 -8.07 -1.24
CA ILE A 93 18.30 -7.73 -0.93
C ILE A 93 18.07 -6.25 -1.25
N PRO A 94 17.10 -5.92 -2.12
CA PRO A 94 16.80 -4.53 -2.44
C PRO A 94 16.29 -3.77 -1.20
N PRO A 95 16.77 -2.55 -0.92
CA PRO A 95 16.26 -1.76 0.19
C PRO A 95 14.78 -1.37 -0.02
N LEU A 96 14.03 -1.26 1.07
CA LEU A 96 12.70 -0.64 1.10
C LEU A 96 12.76 0.59 2.00
N VAL A 97 12.55 1.76 1.41
CA VAL A 97 12.47 3.02 2.15
C VAL A 97 11.02 3.49 2.16
N TYR A 98 10.48 3.77 3.33
CA TYR A 98 9.11 4.25 3.53
C TYR A 98 9.11 5.75 3.84
N PHE A 99 8.17 6.47 3.25
CA PHE A 99 7.93 7.87 3.52
C PHE A 99 6.45 8.23 3.43
N ASN A 100 5.90 8.75 4.53
CA ASN A 100 4.54 9.27 4.56
C ASN A 100 4.54 10.77 4.24
N CYS A 101 4.04 11.14 3.07
CA CYS A 101 3.99 12.53 2.63
C CYS A 101 3.06 13.41 3.50
N ALA A 102 2.08 12.82 4.18
CA ALA A 102 1.14 13.56 5.03
C ALA A 102 1.81 14.17 6.28
N GLU A 103 2.89 13.55 6.80
CA GLU A 103 3.60 14.05 7.97
C GLU A 103 4.23 15.44 7.74
N TYR A 104 4.52 15.76 6.50
CA TYR A 104 5.19 17.00 6.10
C TYR A 104 4.34 17.88 5.19
N ALA A 105 3.04 17.62 5.06
CA ALA A 105 2.14 18.31 4.14
C ALA A 105 2.09 19.84 4.35
N HIS A 106 2.32 20.32 5.58
CA HIS A 106 2.34 21.73 5.92
C HIS A 106 3.69 22.42 5.67
N ASN A 107 4.73 21.65 5.31
CA ASN A 107 6.07 22.18 5.03
C ASN A 107 6.67 21.52 3.78
N PRO A 108 6.31 22.01 2.57
CA PRO A 108 6.79 21.44 1.30
C PRO A 108 8.30 21.46 1.11
N GLU A 109 8.99 22.45 1.68
CA GLU A 109 10.46 22.55 1.62
C GLU A 109 11.10 21.42 2.45
N LEU A 110 10.61 21.22 3.67
CA LEU A 110 11.08 20.15 4.54
C LEU A 110 10.79 18.78 3.93
N LEU A 111 9.60 18.58 3.36
CA LEU A 111 9.23 17.37 2.64
C LEU A 111 10.20 17.11 1.49
N SER A 112 10.42 18.12 0.64
CA SER A 112 11.37 18.01 -0.49
C SER A 112 12.80 17.75 -0.01
N SER A 113 13.21 18.37 1.09
CA SER A 113 14.53 18.17 1.70
C SER A 113 14.73 16.73 2.22
N HIS A 114 13.71 16.14 2.86
CA HIS A 114 13.77 14.74 3.30
C HIS A 114 13.82 13.79 2.10
N LEU A 115 12.99 14.04 1.09
CA LEU A 115 12.85 13.14 -0.04
C LEU A 115 14.09 13.17 -0.95
N PHE A 116 14.54 14.36 -1.35
CA PHE A 116 15.63 14.53 -2.33
C PHE A 116 17.00 14.82 -1.70
N GLY A 117 17.05 15.12 -0.39
CA GLY A 117 18.25 15.62 0.26
C GLY A 117 18.56 17.07 -0.09
N HIS A 118 19.54 17.65 0.57
CA HIS A 118 19.98 19.02 0.33
C HIS A 118 21.47 19.21 0.60
N ARG A 119 22.07 20.18 -0.06
CA ARG A 119 23.38 20.73 0.35
C ARG A 119 23.22 21.80 1.42
N GLN A 120 24.27 21.99 2.18
CA GLN A 120 24.37 23.13 3.08
C GLN A 120 24.10 24.45 2.33
N GLY A 121 23.26 25.31 2.90
CA GLY A 121 22.85 26.58 2.30
C GLY A 121 21.78 26.50 1.21
N ALA A 122 21.17 25.34 0.98
CA ALA A 122 20.13 25.17 -0.06
C ALA A 122 18.85 25.97 0.23
N PHE A 123 18.54 26.21 1.50
CA PHE A 123 17.41 27.02 1.98
C PHE A 123 17.71 27.56 3.39
N THR A 124 16.88 28.47 3.89
CA THR A 124 17.04 29.02 5.25
C THR A 124 16.90 27.91 6.30
N GLY A 125 17.97 27.64 7.04
CA GLY A 125 18.03 26.54 8.02
C GLY A 125 18.72 25.27 7.53
N ALA A 126 19.19 25.22 6.28
CA ALA A 126 20.02 24.11 5.77
C ALA A 126 21.47 24.24 6.28
N ASN A 127 21.71 23.92 7.55
CA ASN A 127 23.01 24.10 8.18
C ASN A 127 24.03 23.03 7.80
N GLU A 128 23.57 21.85 7.35
CA GLU A 128 24.40 20.70 7.00
C GLU A 128 23.94 20.07 5.68
N HIS A 129 24.77 19.20 5.13
CA HIS A 129 24.37 18.34 4.01
C HIS A 129 23.51 17.18 4.54
N LYS A 130 22.39 16.89 3.87
CA LYS A 130 21.53 15.75 4.19
C LYS A 130 21.27 14.88 2.97
N THR A 131 21.55 13.59 3.09
CA THR A 131 21.19 12.58 2.10
C THR A 131 19.69 12.36 2.06
N GLY A 132 19.10 12.37 0.87
CA GLY A 132 17.67 12.16 0.67
C GLY A 132 17.26 10.68 0.72
N LEU A 133 15.97 10.43 0.96
CA LEU A 133 15.40 9.08 0.97
C LEU A 133 15.48 8.42 -0.41
N VAL A 134 15.40 9.22 -1.48
CA VAL A 134 15.60 8.74 -2.86
C VAL A 134 16.97 8.07 -2.99
N GLU A 135 18.04 8.67 -2.47
CA GLU A 135 19.40 8.09 -2.51
C GLU A 135 19.54 6.85 -1.62
N GLN A 136 18.84 6.83 -0.47
CA GLN A 136 18.82 5.67 0.43
C GLN A 136 18.10 4.46 -0.18
N ALA A 137 17.16 4.69 -1.09
CA ALA A 137 16.40 3.66 -1.79
C ALA A 137 17.09 3.16 -3.08
N ASP A 138 18.32 3.62 -3.37
CA ASP A 138 19.02 3.22 -4.58
C ASP A 138 19.21 1.69 -4.65
N GLY A 139 18.93 1.13 -5.80
CA GLY A 139 18.91 -0.32 -6.02
C GLY A 139 17.65 -1.03 -5.49
N GLY A 140 16.67 -0.30 -4.94
CA GLY A 140 15.49 -0.88 -4.31
C GLY A 140 14.21 -0.13 -4.55
N TYR A 141 13.43 0.04 -3.48
CA TYR A 141 12.06 0.57 -3.51
C TYR A 141 11.92 1.78 -2.60
N LEU A 142 11.20 2.79 -3.09
CA LEU A 142 10.74 3.93 -2.30
C LEU A 142 9.21 3.92 -2.29
N LEU A 143 8.63 3.65 -1.11
CA LEU A 143 7.20 3.72 -0.86
C LEU A 143 6.84 5.12 -0.40
N LEU A 144 6.07 5.83 -1.23
CA LEU A 144 5.52 7.15 -0.96
C LEU A 144 4.04 7.01 -0.60
N ASP A 145 3.74 7.02 0.69
CA ASP A 145 2.35 6.99 1.16
C ASP A 145 1.75 8.40 1.15
N GLU A 146 0.43 8.46 0.89
CA GLU A 146 -0.33 9.71 0.71
C GLU A 146 0.36 10.67 -0.27
N VAL A 147 0.77 10.14 -1.42
CA VAL A 147 1.57 10.87 -2.43
C VAL A 147 0.88 12.14 -2.95
N HIS A 148 -0.45 12.22 -2.85
CA HIS A 148 -1.23 13.42 -3.17
C HIS A 148 -0.92 14.62 -2.26
N ARG A 149 -0.26 14.41 -1.13
CA ARG A 149 0.22 15.48 -0.24
C ARG A 149 1.49 16.16 -0.74
N LEU A 150 2.15 15.58 -1.75
CA LEU A 150 3.24 16.27 -2.46
C LEU A 150 2.70 17.49 -3.20
N SER A 151 3.37 18.63 -3.05
CA SER A 151 3.11 19.80 -3.89
C SER A 151 3.34 19.47 -5.37
N TYR A 152 2.78 20.26 -6.27
CA TYR A 152 3.00 20.07 -7.72
C TYR A 152 4.48 20.08 -8.08
N GLU A 153 5.26 20.98 -7.45
CA GLU A 153 6.73 21.02 -7.62
C GLU A 153 7.41 19.73 -7.12
N GLY A 154 6.93 19.19 -5.99
CA GLY A 154 7.41 17.90 -5.47
C GLY A 154 7.12 16.73 -6.41
N GLN A 155 5.91 16.71 -7.00
CA GLN A 155 5.57 15.71 -8.02
C GLN A 155 6.43 15.87 -9.28
N GLU A 156 6.70 17.10 -9.73
CA GLU A 156 7.56 17.37 -10.90
C GLU A 156 9.01 16.93 -10.69
N LYS A 157 9.56 17.07 -9.49
CA LYS A 157 10.90 16.57 -9.16
C LYS A 157 11.02 15.05 -9.30
N LEU A 158 9.92 14.31 -9.08
CA LEU A 158 9.88 12.88 -9.31
C LEU A 158 9.92 12.50 -10.80
N PHE A 159 9.60 13.41 -11.73
CA PHE A 159 9.59 13.10 -13.16
C PHE A 159 10.96 12.62 -13.66
N SER A 160 12.05 13.24 -13.21
CA SER A 160 13.38 12.83 -13.61
C SER A 160 13.73 11.41 -13.17
N ILE A 161 13.22 11.00 -12.00
CA ILE A 161 13.37 9.63 -11.49
C ILE A 161 12.55 8.67 -12.34
N LEU A 162 11.27 9.01 -12.60
CA LEU A 162 10.34 8.17 -13.36
C LEU A 162 10.76 8.00 -14.83
N ASP A 163 11.28 9.08 -15.46
CA ASP A 163 11.58 9.10 -16.89
C ASP A 163 13.01 8.63 -17.20
N LYS A 164 13.99 8.95 -16.32
CA LYS A 164 15.42 8.82 -16.64
C LYS A 164 16.22 8.08 -15.58
N GLY A 165 15.66 7.78 -14.43
CA GLY A 165 16.42 7.27 -13.28
C GLY A 165 17.48 8.28 -12.81
N GLU A 166 17.11 9.56 -12.76
CA GLU A 166 18.01 10.63 -12.35
C GLU A 166 17.34 11.51 -11.28
N TYR A 167 18.14 12.03 -10.36
CA TYR A 167 17.65 12.98 -9.37
C TYR A 167 18.70 14.05 -9.05
N ARG A 168 18.27 15.16 -8.42
CA ARG A 168 19.12 16.22 -7.89
C ARG A 168 18.74 16.58 -6.47
N PRO A 169 19.70 16.61 -5.52
CA PRO A 169 19.49 17.22 -4.22
C PRO A 169 19.15 18.71 -4.33
N LEU A 170 18.46 19.26 -3.32
CA LEU A 170 18.15 20.69 -3.28
C LEU A 170 19.45 21.51 -3.18
N GLY A 171 19.47 22.68 -3.85
CA GLY A 171 20.64 23.57 -3.87
C GLY A 171 21.81 23.07 -4.72
N VAL A 172 21.62 22.02 -5.55
CA VAL A 172 22.64 21.49 -6.43
C VAL A 172 22.31 21.87 -7.88
N SER A 173 23.21 22.64 -8.53
CA SER A 173 23.14 23.01 -9.95
C SER A 173 23.99 22.11 -10.85
N SER A 174 24.80 21.21 -10.29
CA SER A 174 25.61 20.26 -11.03
C SER A 174 24.77 19.23 -11.80
N GLN A 175 25.44 18.36 -12.57
CA GLN A 175 24.76 17.29 -13.31
C GLN A 175 23.90 16.41 -12.37
N PRO A 176 22.76 15.88 -12.85
CA PRO A 176 21.96 14.95 -12.09
C PRO A 176 22.75 13.68 -11.76
N ARG A 177 22.39 13.02 -10.67
CA ARG A 177 22.93 11.72 -10.28
C ARG A 177 22.03 10.63 -10.83
N SER A 178 22.62 9.59 -11.40
CA SER A 178 21.90 8.39 -11.79
C SER A 178 21.47 7.60 -10.57
N ILE A 179 20.26 7.01 -10.61
CA ILE A 179 19.68 6.24 -9.54
C ILE A 179 18.78 5.13 -10.10
N SER A 180 18.78 3.99 -9.45
CA SER A 180 17.93 2.84 -9.79
C SER A 180 16.92 2.60 -8.68
N VAL A 181 15.84 3.40 -8.63
CA VAL A 181 14.80 3.28 -7.62
C VAL A 181 13.45 3.00 -8.26
N ARG A 182 12.68 2.09 -7.66
CA ARG A 182 11.29 1.81 -8.05
C ARG A 182 10.37 2.52 -7.08
N LEU A 183 9.47 3.34 -7.63
CA LEU A 183 8.51 4.06 -6.81
C LEU A 183 7.25 3.22 -6.66
N ILE A 184 6.80 3.03 -5.42
CA ILE A 184 5.46 2.57 -5.07
C ILE A 184 4.77 3.75 -4.42
N CYS A 185 3.83 4.36 -5.14
CA CYS A 185 3.06 5.49 -4.64
C CYS A 185 1.71 5.00 -4.13
N ALA A 186 1.24 5.50 -3.00
CA ALA A 186 -0.08 5.19 -2.48
C ALA A 186 -0.90 6.45 -2.26
N THR A 187 -2.20 6.39 -2.55
CA THR A 187 -3.14 7.49 -2.34
C THR A 187 -4.51 7.00 -1.94
N THR A 188 -5.19 7.77 -1.09
CA THR A 188 -6.60 7.57 -0.72
C THR A 188 -7.54 8.43 -1.56
N GLU A 189 -7.00 9.43 -2.26
CA GLU A 189 -7.77 10.40 -3.03
C GLU A 189 -7.97 9.94 -4.48
N PRO A 190 -9.06 10.41 -5.14
CA PRO A 190 -9.28 10.14 -6.56
C PRO A 190 -8.11 10.66 -7.40
N VAL A 191 -7.48 9.76 -8.16
CA VAL A 191 -6.25 10.03 -8.92
C VAL A 191 -6.41 11.24 -9.84
N GLY A 192 -7.57 11.39 -10.50
CA GLY A 192 -7.82 12.44 -11.49
C GLY A 192 -7.79 13.87 -10.94
N SER A 193 -8.05 14.07 -9.65
CA SER A 193 -8.10 15.39 -9.00
C SER A 193 -6.89 15.66 -8.11
N ALA A 194 -6.26 14.61 -7.57
CA ALA A 194 -5.25 14.72 -6.53
C ALA A 194 -3.81 14.73 -7.06
N LEU A 195 -3.59 14.20 -8.25
CA LEU A 195 -2.27 14.09 -8.86
C LEU A 195 -2.21 14.80 -10.23
N LEU A 196 -1.06 15.37 -10.54
CA LEU A 196 -0.81 15.92 -11.86
C LEU A 196 -1.02 14.86 -12.95
N ARG A 197 -1.74 15.17 -14.03
CA ARG A 197 -1.91 14.25 -15.17
C ARG A 197 -0.59 13.82 -15.79
N THR A 198 0.40 14.71 -15.75
CA THR A 198 1.77 14.45 -16.20
C THR A 198 2.49 13.44 -15.30
N PHE A 199 2.22 13.43 -13.99
CA PHE A 199 2.71 12.44 -13.04
C PHE A 199 2.05 11.07 -13.28
N GLN A 200 0.72 11.06 -13.38
CA GLN A 200 -0.06 9.83 -13.61
C GLN A 200 0.39 9.06 -14.87
N ARG A 201 0.67 9.77 -15.96
CA ARG A 201 1.11 9.15 -17.23
C ARG A 201 2.46 8.46 -17.17
N ARG A 202 3.27 8.76 -16.16
CA ARG A 202 4.61 8.20 -15.96
C ARG A 202 4.59 6.96 -15.08
N ILE A 203 3.51 6.73 -14.35
CA ILE A 203 3.33 5.52 -13.55
C ILE A 203 2.69 4.47 -14.45
N GLN A 204 3.41 3.38 -14.68
CA GLN A 204 3.04 2.37 -15.66
C GLN A 204 1.91 1.46 -15.15
N VAL A 205 1.86 1.21 -13.84
CA VAL A 205 0.91 0.27 -13.24
C VAL A 205 0.06 0.97 -12.19
N CYS A 206 -1.25 0.92 -12.36
CA CYS A 206 -2.21 1.36 -11.36
C CYS A 206 -2.93 0.13 -10.79
N ILE A 207 -2.88 -0.03 -9.47
CA ILE A 207 -3.48 -1.13 -8.72
C ILE A 207 -4.51 -0.53 -7.77
N ASP A 208 -5.78 -0.90 -7.96
CA ASP A 208 -6.86 -0.50 -7.09
C ASP A 208 -7.16 -1.59 -6.07
N LEU A 209 -7.15 -1.23 -4.78
CA LEU A 209 -7.44 -2.15 -3.69
C LEU A 209 -8.87 -1.91 -3.21
N PRO A 210 -9.75 -2.91 -3.32
CA PRO A 210 -11.14 -2.77 -2.95
C PRO A 210 -11.30 -2.58 -1.43
N GLY A 211 -12.24 -1.70 -1.05
CA GLY A 211 -12.67 -1.57 0.33
C GLY A 211 -13.32 -2.86 0.86
N ILE A 212 -13.37 -3.02 2.19
CA ILE A 212 -13.93 -4.23 2.81
C ILE A 212 -15.36 -4.55 2.36
N ARG A 213 -16.17 -3.52 2.07
CA ARG A 213 -17.56 -3.68 1.60
C ARG A 213 -17.70 -4.12 0.13
N GLN A 214 -16.63 -4.03 -0.63
CA GLN A 214 -16.57 -4.52 -2.02
C GLN A 214 -16.11 -5.98 -2.10
N ARG A 215 -15.69 -6.55 -0.96
CA ARG A 215 -15.29 -7.95 -0.86
C ARG A 215 -16.47 -8.83 -0.52
N SER A 216 -16.40 -10.12 -0.84
CA SER A 216 -17.45 -11.07 -0.51
C SER A 216 -17.64 -11.18 1.02
N VAL A 217 -18.79 -11.66 1.43
CA VAL A 217 -19.11 -11.86 2.88
C VAL A 217 -18.14 -12.86 3.50
N GLU A 218 -17.78 -13.90 2.76
CA GLU A 218 -16.78 -14.90 3.18
C GLU A 218 -15.43 -14.24 3.46
N GLU A 219 -14.93 -13.41 2.55
CA GLU A 219 -13.66 -12.70 2.76
C GLU A 219 -13.73 -11.73 3.96
N GLN A 220 -14.88 -11.08 4.16
CA GLN A 220 -15.08 -10.22 5.33
C GLN A 220 -15.02 -11.03 6.64
N ILE A 221 -15.62 -12.22 6.67
CA ILE A 221 -15.57 -13.13 7.82
C ILE A 221 -14.14 -13.63 8.03
N GLU A 222 -13.46 -14.06 6.99
CA GLU A 222 -12.05 -14.50 7.06
C GLU A 222 -11.14 -13.41 7.63
N LEU A 223 -11.35 -12.14 7.24
CA LEU A 223 -10.63 -10.98 7.79
C LEU A 223 -10.90 -10.82 9.29
N ILE A 224 -12.17 -10.83 9.73
CA ILE A 224 -12.53 -10.71 11.13
C ILE A 224 -11.90 -11.84 11.95
N VAL A 225 -12.04 -13.08 11.49
CA VAL A 225 -11.48 -14.26 12.17
C VAL A 225 -9.94 -14.18 12.21
N GLY A 226 -9.29 -13.79 11.13
CA GLY A 226 -7.85 -13.62 11.07
C GLY A 226 -7.32 -12.58 12.08
N PHE A 227 -8.03 -11.46 12.25
CA PHE A 227 -7.69 -10.47 13.27
C PHE A 227 -7.88 -11.01 14.69
N LEU A 228 -9.01 -11.70 14.96
CA LEU A 228 -9.25 -12.32 16.27
C LEU A 228 -8.20 -13.38 16.61
N GLN A 229 -7.78 -14.19 15.64
CA GLN A 229 -6.72 -15.18 15.83
C GLN A 229 -5.37 -14.51 16.14
N ARG A 230 -5.05 -13.40 15.45
CA ARG A 230 -3.83 -12.63 15.72
C ARG A 230 -3.84 -12.04 17.13
N GLU A 231 -4.95 -11.45 17.55
CA GLU A 231 -5.09 -10.90 18.90
C GLU A 231 -5.08 -12.02 19.96
N SER A 232 -5.75 -13.17 19.72
CA SER A 232 -5.71 -14.34 20.57
C SER A 232 -4.28 -14.81 20.84
N ARG A 233 -3.43 -14.87 19.79
CA ARG A 233 -2.00 -15.21 19.93
C ARG A 233 -1.23 -14.20 20.77
N LYS A 234 -1.49 -12.89 20.58
CA LYS A 234 -0.80 -11.82 21.33
C LYS A 234 -1.12 -11.86 22.83
N ILE A 235 -2.38 -12.12 23.16
CA ILE A 235 -2.82 -12.14 24.57
C ILE A 235 -2.73 -13.53 25.22
N GLU A 236 -2.26 -14.54 24.46
CA GLU A 236 -2.17 -15.95 24.88
C GLU A 236 -3.47 -16.51 25.45
N ARG A 237 -4.62 -16.09 24.89
CA ARG A 237 -5.96 -16.52 25.31
C ARG A 237 -6.82 -16.80 24.08
N THR A 238 -7.70 -17.79 24.20
CA THR A 238 -8.71 -18.06 23.18
C THR A 238 -9.73 -16.90 23.13
N VAL A 239 -9.83 -16.27 21.95
CA VAL A 239 -10.88 -15.29 21.66
C VAL A 239 -11.92 -15.97 20.79
N SER A 240 -13.19 -15.93 21.21
CA SER A 240 -14.32 -16.44 20.43
C SER A 240 -15.29 -15.31 20.11
N ILE A 241 -15.94 -15.43 18.98
CA ILE A 241 -17.01 -14.51 18.56
C ILE A 241 -18.30 -15.31 18.40
N ASP A 242 -19.39 -14.79 18.94
CA ASP A 242 -20.72 -15.38 18.73
C ASP A 242 -21.36 -14.86 17.42
N LYS A 243 -22.35 -15.57 16.92
CA LYS A 243 -23.06 -15.21 15.69
C LYS A 243 -23.67 -13.79 15.73
N PRO A 244 -24.35 -13.35 16.80
CA PRO A 244 -24.89 -11.99 16.88
C PRO A 244 -23.81 -10.91 16.73
N LEU A 245 -22.67 -11.05 17.41
CA LEU A 245 -21.57 -10.09 17.33
C LEU A 245 -20.91 -10.10 15.94
N LEU A 246 -20.73 -11.28 15.33
CA LEU A 246 -20.21 -11.39 13.97
C LEU A 246 -21.12 -10.66 12.97
N LEU A 247 -22.43 -10.90 13.02
CA LEU A 247 -23.41 -10.22 12.18
C LEU A 247 -23.43 -8.71 12.40
N TRP A 248 -23.27 -8.27 13.64
CA TRP A 248 -23.15 -6.85 13.96
C TRP A 248 -21.89 -6.23 13.33
N LEU A 249 -20.73 -6.88 13.41
CA LEU A 249 -19.48 -6.43 12.77
C LEU A 249 -19.62 -6.36 11.25
N LEU A 250 -20.25 -7.38 10.64
CA LEU A 250 -20.49 -7.42 9.20
C LEU A 250 -21.40 -6.29 8.72
N ASN A 251 -22.30 -5.79 9.56
CA ASN A 251 -23.24 -4.72 9.19
C ASN A 251 -22.80 -3.33 9.67
N LYS A 252 -21.82 -3.25 10.58
CA LYS A 252 -21.31 -1.97 11.09
C LYS A 252 -20.60 -1.19 9.97
N PRO A 253 -20.91 0.11 9.75
CA PRO A 253 -20.13 0.92 8.83
C PRO A 253 -18.68 1.02 9.33
N LEU A 254 -17.75 0.55 8.50
CA LEU A 254 -16.32 0.57 8.80
C LEU A 254 -15.68 1.66 7.93
N GLU A 255 -15.71 2.91 8.40
CA GLU A 255 -15.13 4.07 7.69
C GLU A 255 -13.62 3.92 7.52
N GLY A 256 -12.94 3.29 8.48
CA GLY A 256 -11.51 2.94 8.44
C GLY A 256 -11.21 1.60 7.78
N ASN A 257 -12.17 0.98 7.06
CA ASN A 257 -12.00 -0.30 6.36
C ASN A 257 -11.42 -1.40 7.25
N ILE A 258 -10.47 -2.17 6.71
CA ILE A 258 -9.78 -3.27 7.41
C ILE A 258 -9.00 -2.75 8.62
N GLY A 259 -8.45 -1.53 8.54
CA GLY A 259 -7.72 -0.91 9.64
C GLY A 259 -8.57 -0.59 10.88
N GLN A 260 -9.91 -0.68 10.76
CA GLN A 260 -10.86 -0.45 11.87
C GLN A 260 -11.35 -1.77 12.51
N LEU A 261 -11.07 -2.92 11.90
CA LEU A 261 -11.36 -4.23 12.48
C LEU A 261 -10.45 -4.52 13.67
#